data_7ac6e1ad5ba6183506c6e2a1350142ac
#
_entry.id   7ac6e1ad5ba6183506c6e2a1350142ac
#
_cell.length_a   1.000
_cell.length_b   1.000
_cell.length_c   1.000
_cell.angle_alpha   90.00
_cell.angle_beta   90.00
_cell.angle_gamma   90.00
#
_symmetry.space_group_name_H-M   'P 1'
#
loop_
_entity.id
_entity.type
_entity.pdbx_description
1 polymer ?
#
loop_
_entity_poly.entity_id
_entity_poly.type
_entity_poly.pdbx_seq_one_letter_code
_entity_poly.pdbx_strand_id
1 'polypeptide(L)'
;MPVRPPAGSPNIVIVLMDDMGWADIGCYGSEIATPNIDALAARGIRFTHYTTHPICSPARAALLTGRNAHSVATGWLAQDNPGFPGYFGDIPLDAPTIAETLRAAGYATIAVGKWHNSTNGVTPNPTWPTYRGFDRFYGFLEGETGYFFPARIVYNNIVAPIDDYPPGYYATDDWMDKAIGFVTEIRNQDPTRPFFLYVANNAVHGPLQAKERIW
;
A
#
# COMPACT_ATOMS: atom_id res chain seq x y z
N MET A 1 5.80 29.74 -3.85
CA MET A 1 6.20 29.08 -2.60
C MET A 1 5.56 27.69 -2.58
N PRO A 2 6.22 26.64 -2.08
CA PRO A 2 5.58 25.36 -1.95
C PRO A 2 4.36 25.47 -1.02
N VAL A 3 3.27 24.80 -1.39
CA VAL A 3 2.08 24.72 -0.54
C VAL A 3 2.45 24.03 0.77
N ARG A 4 2.05 24.62 1.89
CA ARG A 4 2.23 24.02 3.22
C ARG A 4 0.85 23.73 3.84
N PRO A 5 0.66 22.56 4.46
CA PRO A 5 -0.55 22.29 5.21
C PRO A 5 -0.69 23.25 6.39
N PRO A 6 -1.90 23.46 6.92
CA PRO A 6 -2.07 24.20 8.16
C PRO A 6 -1.20 23.65 9.29
N ALA A 7 -0.75 24.53 10.17
CA ALA A 7 0.02 24.10 11.34
C ALA A 7 -0.80 23.13 12.20
N GLY A 8 -0.16 22.04 12.65
CA GLY A 8 -0.84 20.98 13.42
C GLY A 8 -1.63 19.97 12.59
N SER A 9 -1.51 19.98 11.25
CA SER A 9 -2.08 18.93 10.41
C SER A 9 -1.54 17.55 10.82
N PRO A 10 -2.42 16.54 11.01
CA PRO A 10 -2.01 15.23 11.49
C PRO A 10 -1.25 14.44 10.42
N ASN A 11 -0.39 13.52 10.85
CA ASN A 11 0.09 12.47 9.97
C ASN A 11 -1.05 11.48 9.71
N ILE A 12 -1.04 10.89 8.51
CA ILE A 12 -2.03 9.90 8.09
C ILE A 12 -1.28 8.63 7.74
N VAL A 13 -1.66 7.52 8.38
CA VAL A 13 -1.07 6.19 8.10
C VAL A 13 -2.21 5.23 7.78
N ILE A 14 -2.12 4.60 6.63
CA ILE A 14 -2.98 3.48 6.25
C ILE A 14 -2.11 2.22 6.25
N VAL A 15 -2.48 1.24 7.07
CA VAL A 15 -1.91 -0.11 7.03
C VAL A 15 -2.95 -1.03 6.42
N LEU A 16 -2.71 -1.46 5.19
CA LEU A 16 -3.58 -2.37 4.45
C LEU A 16 -2.98 -3.76 4.48
N MET A 17 -3.72 -4.71 5.01
CA MET A 17 -3.39 -6.13 4.95
C MET A 17 -4.08 -6.76 3.74
N ASP A 18 -3.41 -7.68 3.08
CA ASP A 18 -3.94 -8.36 1.89
C ASP A 18 -4.56 -9.70 2.29
N ASP A 19 -5.82 -9.90 1.93
CA ASP A 19 -6.60 -11.10 2.23
C ASP A 19 -6.77 -11.44 3.73
N MET A 20 -6.59 -10.47 4.63
CA MET A 20 -6.83 -10.67 6.06
C MET A 20 -8.31 -10.46 6.37
N GLY A 21 -8.94 -11.48 6.93
CA GLY A 21 -10.34 -11.46 7.30
C GLY A 21 -10.60 -10.89 8.69
N TRP A 22 -11.85 -10.60 8.96
CA TRP A 22 -12.35 -10.21 10.28
C TRP A 22 -11.96 -11.22 11.38
N ALA A 23 -12.12 -12.51 11.09
CA ALA A 23 -11.88 -13.59 12.03
C ALA A 23 -10.39 -13.84 12.32
N ASP A 24 -9.49 -13.14 11.64
CA ASP A 24 -8.04 -13.32 11.81
C ASP A 24 -7.45 -12.35 12.85
N ILE A 25 -8.26 -11.44 13.40
CA ILE A 25 -7.80 -10.38 14.31
C ILE A 25 -8.30 -10.62 15.74
N GLY A 26 -7.41 -10.64 16.71
CA GLY A 26 -7.70 -10.95 18.11
C GLY A 26 -8.76 -10.03 18.73
N CYS A 27 -8.73 -8.73 18.46
CA CYS A 27 -9.73 -7.78 19.00
C CYS A 27 -11.15 -8.01 18.48
N TYR A 28 -11.34 -8.86 17.48
CA TYR A 28 -12.64 -9.34 17.00
C TYR A 28 -12.96 -10.79 17.41
N GLY A 29 -12.12 -11.39 18.24
CA GLY A 29 -12.37 -12.72 18.81
C GLY A 29 -11.61 -13.86 18.13
N SER A 30 -10.60 -13.57 17.31
CA SER A 30 -9.71 -14.59 16.74
C SER A 30 -8.91 -15.29 17.83
N GLU A 31 -8.62 -16.57 17.62
CA GLU A 31 -7.63 -17.32 18.40
C GLU A 31 -6.17 -16.94 18.04
N ILE A 32 -5.98 -16.26 16.89
CA ILE A 32 -4.68 -15.78 16.44
C ILE A 32 -4.28 -14.57 17.29
N ALA A 33 -3.10 -14.63 17.89
CA ALA A 33 -2.57 -13.52 18.67
C ALA A 33 -2.13 -12.35 17.74
N THR A 34 -2.82 -11.21 17.84
CA THR A 34 -2.47 -9.98 17.12
C THR A 34 -2.22 -8.80 18.07
N PRO A 35 -1.24 -8.90 19.00
CA PRO A 35 -1.14 -8.00 20.14
C PRO A 35 -0.95 -6.54 19.77
N ASN A 36 -0.24 -6.24 18.69
CA ASN A 36 -0.01 -4.86 18.25
C ASN A 36 -1.28 -4.23 17.61
N ILE A 37 -2.02 -5.02 16.84
CA ILE A 37 -3.31 -4.58 16.26
C ILE A 37 -4.34 -4.42 17.39
N ASP A 38 -4.37 -5.34 18.33
CA ASP A 38 -5.27 -5.30 19.48
C ASP A 38 -4.99 -4.09 20.38
N ALA A 39 -3.71 -3.76 20.60
CA ALA A 39 -3.32 -2.56 21.34
C ALA A 39 -3.71 -1.26 20.61
N LEU A 40 -3.67 -1.24 19.29
CA LEU A 40 -4.15 -0.12 18.48
C LEU A 40 -5.68 -0.01 18.59
N ALA A 41 -6.39 -1.12 18.46
CA ALA A 41 -7.84 -1.18 18.58
C ALA A 41 -8.34 -0.75 19.96
N ALA A 42 -7.62 -1.06 21.03
CA ALA A 42 -7.95 -0.66 22.40
C ALA A 42 -7.89 0.87 22.62
N ARG A 43 -7.13 1.59 21.78
CA ARG A 43 -6.96 3.06 21.84
C ARG A 43 -7.71 3.79 20.75
N GLY A 44 -8.36 3.06 19.86
CA GLY A 44 -9.03 3.60 18.67
C GLY A 44 -10.49 3.21 18.58
N ILE A 45 -11.03 3.29 17.39
CA ILE A 45 -12.39 2.89 17.05
C ILE A 45 -12.34 1.58 16.26
N ARG A 46 -13.15 0.62 16.66
CA ARG A 46 -13.37 -0.64 15.92
C ARG A 46 -14.69 -0.55 15.17
N PHE A 47 -14.64 -0.75 13.87
CA PHE A 47 -15.84 -0.81 13.05
C PHE A 47 -16.37 -2.25 13.03
N THR A 48 -17.66 -2.41 13.33
CA THR A 48 -18.36 -3.70 13.30
C THR A 48 -19.03 -3.97 11.95
N HIS A 49 -19.20 -2.93 11.14
CA HIS A 49 -19.74 -2.99 9.79
C HIS A 49 -18.79 -2.25 8.84
N TYR A 50 -17.77 -2.93 8.40
CA TYR A 50 -16.82 -2.46 7.41
C TYR A 50 -16.77 -3.46 6.25
N THR A 51 -17.05 -3.00 5.06
CA THR A 51 -17.01 -3.81 3.85
C THR A 51 -16.05 -3.20 2.85
N THR A 52 -15.40 -4.04 2.09
CA THR A 52 -14.51 -3.67 0.99
C THR A 52 -14.83 -4.50 -0.24
N HIS A 53 -14.15 -4.25 -1.35
CA HIS A 53 -14.22 -5.14 -2.49
C HIS A 53 -13.56 -6.49 -2.17
N PRO A 54 -14.08 -7.59 -2.72
CA PRO A 54 -13.58 -8.93 -2.45
C PRO A 54 -12.27 -9.26 -3.18
N ILE A 55 -11.77 -8.35 -4.01
CA ILE A 55 -10.59 -8.54 -4.86
C ILE A 55 -9.64 -7.35 -4.68
N CYS A 56 -8.33 -7.61 -4.72
CA CYS A 56 -7.28 -6.68 -4.34
C CYS A 56 -7.22 -5.39 -5.19
N SER A 57 -7.14 -5.46 -6.52
CA SER A 57 -7.07 -4.24 -7.36
C SER A 57 -8.29 -3.34 -7.20
N PRO A 58 -9.54 -3.86 -7.25
CA PRO A 58 -10.74 -3.06 -6.98
C PRO A 58 -10.76 -2.42 -5.60
N ALA A 59 -10.37 -3.19 -4.55
CA ALA A 59 -10.31 -2.67 -3.18
C ALA A 59 -9.31 -1.52 -3.05
N ARG A 60 -8.12 -1.68 -3.63
CA ARG A 60 -7.06 -0.67 -3.62
C ARG A 60 -7.45 0.56 -4.41
N ALA A 61 -8.01 0.39 -5.60
CA ALA A 61 -8.49 1.51 -6.42
C ALA A 61 -9.59 2.30 -5.69
N ALA A 62 -10.56 1.62 -5.09
CA ALA A 62 -11.62 2.28 -4.32
C ALA A 62 -11.07 3.01 -3.10
N LEU A 63 -10.14 2.41 -2.35
CA LEU A 63 -9.47 3.04 -1.20
C LEU A 63 -8.68 4.29 -1.61
N LEU A 64 -7.90 4.19 -2.68
CA LEU A 64 -7.02 5.27 -3.12
C LEU A 64 -7.78 6.44 -3.77
N THR A 65 -8.94 6.18 -4.39
CA THR A 65 -9.69 7.22 -5.12
C THR A 65 -10.95 7.70 -4.39
N GLY A 66 -11.43 6.96 -3.38
CA GLY A 66 -12.72 7.21 -2.74
C GLY A 66 -13.92 6.96 -3.66
N ARG A 67 -13.73 6.26 -4.78
CA ARG A 67 -14.77 5.99 -5.79
C ARG A 67 -15.03 4.49 -5.92
N ASN A 68 -16.18 4.13 -6.48
CA ASN A 68 -16.44 2.75 -6.85
C ASN A 68 -15.41 2.28 -7.90
N ALA A 69 -14.85 1.09 -7.72
CA ALA A 69 -13.77 0.55 -8.56
C ALA A 69 -14.14 0.49 -10.05
N HIS A 70 -15.39 0.15 -10.38
CA HIS A 70 -15.85 0.15 -11.78
C HIS A 70 -15.88 1.55 -12.39
N SER A 71 -16.19 2.59 -11.59
CA SER A 71 -16.19 3.98 -12.06
C SER A 71 -14.80 4.53 -12.31
N VAL A 72 -13.77 3.86 -11.80
CA VAL A 72 -12.35 4.16 -12.03
C VAL A 72 -11.65 3.06 -12.80
N ALA A 73 -12.38 2.36 -13.65
CA ALA A 73 -11.89 1.38 -14.61
C ALA A 73 -11.13 0.17 -14.02
N THR A 74 -11.23 -0.07 -12.70
CA THR A 74 -10.50 -1.12 -11.98
C THR A 74 -11.49 -2.08 -11.29
N GLY A 75 -12.52 -2.50 -12.01
CA GLY A 75 -13.55 -3.43 -11.49
C GLY A 75 -13.10 -4.89 -11.35
N TRP A 76 -11.90 -5.23 -11.83
CA TRP A 76 -11.26 -6.54 -11.75
C TRP A 76 -9.75 -6.41 -11.52
N LEU A 77 -9.04 -7.52 -11.56
CA LEU A 77 -7.57 -7.54 -11.40
C LEU A 77 -6.89 -6.68 -12.46
N ALA A 78 -5.88 -5.91 -12.06
CA ALA A 78 -5.23 -4.96 -12.94
C ALA A 78 -4.61 -5.58 -14.20
N GLN A 79 -4.07 -6.80 -14.08
CA GLN A 79 -3.46 -7.52 -15.20
C GLN A 79 -4.49 -8.14 -16.17
N ASP A 80 -5.75 -8.26 -15.76
CA ASP A 80 -6.80 -8.94 -16.51
C ASP A 80 -7.79 -7.91 -17.07
N ASN A 81 -7.56 -7.47 -18.30
CA ASN A 81 -8.47 -6.57 -18.99
C ASN A 81 -9.41 -7.34 -19.94
N PRO A 82 -10.68 -7.55 -19.57
CA PRO A 82 -11.65 -8.26 -20.42
C PRO A 82 -12.19 -7.41 -21.57
N GLY A 83 -11.72 -6.17 -21.74
CA GLY A 83 -12.12 -5.27 -22.84
C GLY A 83 -13.44 -4.53 -22.61
N PHE A 84 -14.01 -4.56 -21.42
CA PHE A 84 -15.24 -3.83 -21.10
C PHE A 84 -14.97 -2.52 -20.36
N PRO A 85 -15.80 -1.49 -20.53
CA PRO A 85 -15.76 -0.30 -19.70
C PRO A 85 -15.84 -0.66 -18.21
N GLY A 86 -15.02 0.01 -17.39
CA GLY A 86 -14.94 -0.28 -15.94
C GLY A 86 -13.93 -1.36 -15.55
N TYR A 87 -13.26 -2.02 -16.53
CA TYR A 87 -12.36 -3.15 -16.28
C TYR A 87 -10.98 -3.02 -16.96
N PHE A 88 -10.53 -1.81 -17.24
CA PHE A 88 -9.24 -1.60 -17.93
C PHE A 88 -8.01 -1.86 -17.06
N GLY A 89 -8.18 -1.93 -15.74
CA GLY A 89 -7.14 -2.33 -14.80
C GLY A 89 -6.27 -1.19 -14.27
N ASP A 90 -6.09 -0.12 -15.01
CA ASP A 90 -5.39 1.09 -14.56
C ASP A 90 -6.39 2.10 -13.97
N ILE A 91 -6.03 2.73 -12.85
CA ILE A 91 -6.79 3.89 -12.36
C ILE A 91 -6.58 5.04 -13.36
N PRO A 92 -7.64 5.59 -13.97
CA PRO A 92 -7.50 6.63 -15.00
C PRO A 92 -6.96 7.94 -14.41
N LEU A 93 -6.27 8.72 -15.22
CA LEU A 93 -5.57 9.94 -14.75
C LEU A 93 -6.53 11.06 -14.33
N ASP A 94 -7.78 11.02 -14.73
CA ASP A 94 -8.86 11.93 -14.32
C ASP A 94 -9.54 11.49 -13.00
N ALA A 95 -9.11 10.38 -12.41
CA ALA A 95 -9.51 9.93 -11.07
C ALA A 95 -8.35 10.16 -10.09
N PRO A 96 -8.25 11.33 -9.45
CA PRO A 96 -7.15 11.62 -8.54
C PRO A 96 -7.17 10.67 -7.34
N THR A 97 -5.98 10.28 -6.89
CA THR A 97 -5.78 9.50 -5.68
C THR A 97 -5.73 10.39 -4.44
N ILE A 98 -5.93 9.79 -3.26
CA ILE A 98 -5.69 10.46 -1.98
C ILE A 98 -4.24 10.97 -1.86
N ALA A 99 -3.27 10.26 -2.45
CA ALA A 99 -1.88 10.68 -2.44
C ALA A 99 -1.66 11.95 -3.29
N GLU A 100 -2.26 12.03 -4.49
CA GLU A 100 -2.23 13.24 -5.32
C GLU A 100 -2.87 14.43 -4.59
N THR A 101 -4.00 14.22 -3.92
CA THR A 101 -4.70 15.25 -3.16
C THR A 101 -3.87 15.75 -1.98
N LEU A 102 -3.32 14.83 -1.17
CA LEU A 102 -2.52 15.18 0.00
C LEU A 102 -1.17 15.80 -0.38
N ARG A 103 -0.55 15.32 -1.46
CA ARG A 103 0.67 15.93 -2.00
C ARG A 103 0.42 17.37 -2.45
N ALA A 104 -0.68 17.62 -3.14
CA ALA A 104 -1.10 18.97 -3.53
C ALA A 104 -1.35 19.88 -2.31
N ALA A 105 -1.80 19.31 -1.19
CA ALA A 105 -1.94 19.98 0.10
C ALA A 105 -0.62 20.12 0.89
N GLY A 106 0.52 19.67 0.34
CA GLY A 106 1.86 19.85 0.94
C GLY A 106 2.36 18.72 1.83
N TYR A 107 1.61 17.62 1.96
CA TYR A 107 2.08 16.43 2.65
C TYR A 107 3.26 15.78 1.93
N ALA A 108 4.13 15.13 2.69
CA ALA A 108 5.03 14.13 2.13
C ALA A 108 4.24 12.82 1.95
N THR A 109 4.34 12.20 0.79
CA THR A 109 3.53 11.03 0.44
C THR A 109 4.41 9.82 0.17
N ILE A 110 4.15 8.73 0.90
CA ILE A 110 5.00 7.53 0.91
C ILE A 110 4.11 6.31 0.69
N ALA A 111 4.54 5.39 -0.17
CA ALA A 111 3.95 4.07 -0.28
C ALA A 111 5.02 2.98 -0.18
N VAL A 112 4.69 1.88 0.52
CA VAL A 112 5.52 0.67 0.56
C VAL A 112 4.67 -0.58 0.37
N GLY A 113 5.26 -1.61 -0.25
CA GLY A 113 4.63 -2.90 -0.46
C GLY A 113 3.88 -3.03 -1.79
N LYS A 114 2.72 -3.64 -1.79
CA LYS A 114 1.94 -4.00 -2.98
C LYS A 114 1.19 -2.81 -3.57
N TRP A 115 1.37 -2.59 -4.89
CA TRP A 115 0.58 -1.59 -5.63
C TRP A 115 -0.69 -2.19 -6.28
N HIS A 116 -0.52 -3.09 -7.21
CA HIS A 116 -1.56 -3.83 -7.94
C HIS A 116 -2.66 -2.97 -8.60
N ASN A 117 -2.32 -1.78 -9.06
CA ASN A 117 -3.19 -0.85 -9.79
C ASN A 117 -2.53 -0.31 -11.07
N SER A 118 -1.69 -1.15 -11.70
CA SER A 118 -1.09 -0.90 -13.00
C SER A 118 -1.13 -2.18 -13.83
N THR A 119 -1.55 -2.05 -15.09
CA THR A 119 -1.56 -3.16 -16.05
C THR A 119 -0.15 -3.49 -16.56
N ASN A 120 0.78 -2.54 -16.44
CA ASN A 120 2.17 -2.69 -16.84
C ASN A 120 3.12 -2.45 -15.66
N GLY A 121 3.58 -3.54 -15.05
CA GLY A 121 4.58 -3.53 -13.98
C GLY A 121 6.04 -3.55 -14.46
N VAL A 122 6.31 -3.52 -15.76
CA VAL A 122 7.65 -3.69 -16.31
C VAL A 122 8.34 -2.37 -16.64
N THR A 123 7.60 -1.46 -17.26
CA THR A 123 8.13 -0.18 -17.74
C THR A 123 7.42 0.96 -17.02
N PRO A 124 8.17 1.95 -16.47
CA PRO A 124 7.59 3.12 -15.83
C PRO A 124 6.57 3.82 -16.73
N ASN A 125 5.40 4.09 -16.17
CA ASN A 125 4.30 4.71 -16.89
C ASN A 125 3.42 5.52 -15.92
N PRO A 126 2.47 6.35 -16.40
CA PRO A 126 1.66 7.23 -15.56
C PRO A 126 0.79 6.55 -14.49
N THR A 127 0.68 5.23 -14.50
CA THR A 127 -0.12 4.48 -13.51
C THR A 127 0.69 3.95 -12.33
N TRP A 128 2.01 4.13 -12.34
CA TRP A 128 2.89 3.74 -11.24
C TRP A 128 2.75 4.69 -10.04
N PRO A 129 3.06 4.24 -8.81
CA PRO A 129 2.81 4.99 -7.58
C PRO A 129 3.34 6.43 -7.57
N THR A 130 4.56 6.67 -8.07
CA THR A 130 5.16 8.00 -8.05
C THR A 130 4.49 8.98 -9.01
N TYR A 131 3.90 8.49 -10.10
CA TYR A 131 3.07 9.29 -11.00
C TYR A 131 1.65 9.49 -10.45
N ARG A 132 1.26 8.68 -9.47
CA ARG A 132 -0.05 8.72 -8.80
C ARG A 132 0.04 9.36 -7.40
N GLY A 133 0.97 10.31 -7.25
CA GLY A 133 1.02 11.23 -6.13
C GLY A 133 1.93 10.81 -4.97
N PHE A 134 2.66 9.70 -5.05
CA PHE A 134 3.62 9.34 -4.02
C PHE A 134 5.00 9.91 -4.30
N ASP A 135 5.58 10.62 -3.33
CA ASP A 135 6.95 11.15 -3.41
C ASP A 135 8.01 10.03 -3.31
N ARG A 136 7.65 8.93 -2.62
CA ARG A 136 8.48 7.73 -2.45
C ARG A 136 7.64 6.48 -2.60
N PHE A 137 8.19 5.50 -3.31
CA PHE A 137 7.63 4.16 -3.41
C PHE A 137 8.72 3.11 -3.25
N TYR A 138 8.46 2.07 -2.47
CA TYR A 138 9.29 0.88 -2.40
C TYR A 138 8.40 -0.35 -2.25
N GLY A 139 8.46 -1.27 -3.20
CA GLY A 139 7.61 -2.45 -3.18
C GLY A 139 7.53 -3.14 -4.53
N PHE A 140 6.38 -3.71 -4.83
CA PHE A 140 6.13 -4.42 -6.07
C PHE A 140 4.80 -3.97 -6.69
N LEU A 141 4.68 -4.17 -8.01
CA LEU A 141 3.55 -3.65 -8.79
C LEU A 141 2.51 -4.72 -9.10
N GLU A 142 2.90 -5.96 -9.00
CA GLU A 142 2.14 -7.15 -9.34
C GLU A 142 1.09 -7.51 -8.27
N GLY A 143 0.28 -8.55 -8.56
CA GLY A 143 -0.76 -9.02 -7.64
C GLY A 143 -0.24 -9.82 -6.45
N GLU A 144 0.93 -10.45 -6.61
CA GLU A 144 1.55 -11.26 -5.56
C GLU A 144 3.07 -11.28 -5.72
N THR A 145 3.78 -11.64 -4.67
CA THR A 145 5.22 -11.87 -4.70
C THR A 145 5.63 -12.81 -3.57
N GLY A 146 6.77 -13.49 -3.72
CA GLY A 146 7.36 -14.30 -2.64
C GLY A 146 7.82 -13.44 -1.46
N TYR A 147 7.70 -13.96 -0.24
CA TYR A 147 8.11 -13.23 0.97
C TYR A 147 9.62 -13.30 1.21
N PHE A 148 10.24 -14.44 0.88
CA PHE A 148 11.69 -14.62 1.02
C PHE A 148 12.45 -14.23 -0.25
N PHE A 149 11.79 -14.33 -1.41
CA PHE A 149 12.39 -14.10 -2.72
C PHE A 149 11.35 -13.37 -3.61
N PRO A 150 11.11 -12.07 -3.40
CA PRO A 150 10.27 -11.29 -4.30
C PRO A 150 10.81 -11.34 -5.73
N ALA A 151 9.95 -11.63 -6.71
CA ALA A 151 10.38 -11.73 -8.11
C ALA A 151 10.87 -10.38 -8.66
N ARG A 152 10.39 -9.27 -8.09
CA ARG A 152 10.73 -7.91 -8.50
C ARG A 152 10.49 -6.94 -7.36
N ILE A 153 11.42 -6.01 -7.16
CA ILE A 153 11.23 -4.84 -6.28
C ILE A 153 11.42 -3.58 -7.12
N VAL A 154 10.58 -2.60 -6.86
CA VAL A 154 10.64 -1.27 -7.49
C VAL A 154 10.95 -0.24 -6.41
N TYR A 155 11.98 0.57 -6.65
CA TYR A 155 12.29 1.76 -5.87
C TYR A 155 11.96 2.99 -6.72
N ASN A 156 10.92 3.72 -6.34
CA ASN A 156 10.32 4.79 -7.13
C ASN A 156 9.92 4.31 -8.54
N ASN A 157 10.73 4.60 -9.54
CA ASN A 157 10.51 4.20 -10.93
C ASN A 157 11.62 3.28 -11.48
N ILE A 158 12.45 2.75 -10.59
CA ILE A 158 13.57 1.88 -10.96
C ILE A 158 13.24 0.47 -10.48
N VAL A 159 13.19 -0.47 -11.40
CA VAL A 159 13.17 -1.88 -11.06
C VAL A 159 14.56 -2.24 -10.54
N ALA A 160 14.64 -2.59 -9.26
CA ALA A 160 15.87 -3.02 -8.66
C ALA A 160 16.26 -4.39 -9.23
N PRO A 161 17.47 -4.58 -9.77
CA PRO A 161 17.97 -5.90 -10.04
C PRO A 161 18.15 -6.62 -8.71
N ILE A 162 17.55 -7.80 -8.59
CA ILE A 162 17.66 -8.60 -7.38
C ILE A 162 18.30 -9.91 -7.80
N ASP A 163 19.62 -9.94 -7.73
CA ASP A 163 20.38 -11.15 -8.00
C ASP A 163 20.56 -12.00 -6.74
N ASP A 164 20.58 -11.37 -5.56
CA ASP A 164 20.73 -12.06 -4.27
C ASP A 164 20.01 -11.34 -3.13
N TYR A 165 19.18 -12.06 -2.39
CA TYR A 165 18.63 -11.60 -1.13
C TYR A 165 19.57 -11.98 0.02
N PRO A 166 19.81 -11.08 0.99
CA PRO A 166 20.64 -11.41 2.13
C PRO A 166 20.04 -12.56 2.95
N PRO A 167 20.86 -13.38 3.61
CA PRO A 167 20.35 -14.40 4.50
C PRO A 167 19.36 -13.85 5.53
N GLY A 168 18.20 -14.50 5.66
CA GLY A 168 17.13 -14.05 6.56
C GLY A 168 16.25 -12.92 6.02
N TYR A 169 16.39 -12.54 4.75
CA TYR A 169 15.49 -11.59 4.12
C TYR A 169 14.04 -12.03 4.25
N TYR A 170 13.18 -11.07 4.55
CA TYR A 170 11.73 -11.25 4.58
C TYR A 170 11.04 -9.95 4.15
N ALA A 171 10.26 -10.01 3.09
CA ALA A 171 9.69 -8.84 2.42
C ALA A 171 8.85 -7.95 3.34
N THR A 172 8.05 -8.55 4.25
CA THR A 172 7.24 -7.78 5.19
C THR A 172 8.11 -6.91 6.12
N ASP A 173 9.24 -7.42 6.58
CA ASP A 173 10.18 -6.63 7.39
C ASP A 173 10.81 -5.54 6.55
N ASP A 174 11.25 -5.86 5.34
CA ASP A 174 11.88 -4.90 4.44
C ASP A 174 10.93 -3.73 4.09
N TRP A 175 9.63 -4.02 3.84
CA TRP A 175 8.65 -2.94 3.64
C TRP A 175 8.56 -2.03 4.86
N MET A 176 8.57 -2.58 6.06
CA MET A 176 8.48 -1.80 7.30
C MET A 176 9.75 -1.01 7.57
N ASP A 177 10.92 -1.60 7.35
CA ASP A 177 12.21 -0.92 7.50
C ASP A 177 12.34 0.26 6.51
N LYS A 178 11.90 0.08 5.27
CA LYS A 178 11.84 1.18 4.28
C LYS A 178 10.84 2.26 4.68
N ALA A 179 9.66 1.89 5.16
CA ALA A 179 8.67 2.87 5.63
C ALA A 179 9.24 3.73 6.77
N ILE A 180 9.87 3.10 7.77
CA ILE A 180 10.51 3.78 8.89
C ILE A 180 11.66 4.68 8.40
N GLY A 181 12.49 4.18 7.48
CA GLY A 181 13.57 4.94 6.88
C GLY A 181 13.08 6.20 6.17
N PHE A 182 12.05 6.09 5.32
CA PHE A 182 11.47 7.24 4.61
C PHE A 182 10.86 8.27 5.55
N VAL A 183 10.11 7.81 6.57
CA VAL A 183 9.55 8.73 7.57
C VAL A 183 10.67 9.45 8.35
N THR A 184 11.72 8.74 8.72
CA THR A 184 12.87 9.29 9.42
C THR A 184 13.57 10.33 8.56
N GLU A 185 13.79 10.06 7.27
CA GLU A 185 14.38 11.01 6.32
C GLU A 185 13.55 12.31 6.25
N ILE A 186 12.23 12.21 6.08
CA ILE A 186 11.33 13.35 6.02
C ILE A 186 11.39 14.17 7.31
N ARG A 187 11.36 13.50 8.46
CA ARG A 187 11.42 14.15 9.77
C ARG A 187 12.75 14.87 10.02
N ASN A 188 13.85 14.34 9.51
CA ASN A 188 15.14 14.99 9.59
C ASN A 188 15.25 16.22 8.68
N GLN A 189 14.58 16.21 7.52
CA GLN A 189 14.54 17.32 6.59
C GLN A 189 13.60 18.45 7.03
N ASP A 190 12.40 18.11 7.45
CA ASP A 190 11.38 19.05 7.96
C ASP A 190 10.51 18.34 9.03
N PRO A 191 10.82 18.51 10.32
CA PRO A 191 10.08 17.87 11.40
C PRO A 191 8.62 18.34 11.52
N THR A 192 8.26 19.44 10.86
CA THR A 192 6.90 20.00 10.89
C THR A 192 6.03 19.56 9.73
N ARG A 193 6.63 19.02 8.66
CA ARG A 193 5.88 18.56 7.49
C ARG A 193 5.10 17.30 7.81
N PRO A 194 3.76 17.28 7.70
CA PRO A 194 3.00 16.07 7.89
C PRO A 194 3.23 15.11 6.73
N PHE A 195 3.02 13.83 6.98
CA PHE A 195 3.15 12.79 5.96
C PHE A 195 1.88 11.94 5.84
N PHE A 196 1.69 11.41 4.65
CA PHE A 196 0.78 10.32 4.34
C PHE A 196 1.63 9.08 4.02
N LEU A 197 1.43 8.02 4.80
CA LEU A 197 2.10 6.74 4.63
C LEU A 197 1.08 5.66 4.30
N TYR A 198 1.22 5.05 3.14
CA TYR A 198 0.46 3.89 2.69
C TYR A 198 1.32 2.63 2.79
N VAL A 199 1.09 1.83 3.82
CA VAL A 199 1.74 0.53 4.05
C VAL A 199 0.81 -0.54 3.51
N ALA A 200 1.06 -1.00 2.31
CA ALA A 200 0.26 -1.99 1.62
C ALA A 200 0.97 -3.36 1.69
N ASN A 201 0.80 -4.05 2.81
CA ASN A 201 1.39 -5.37 2.97
C ASN A 201 0.84 -6.36 1.93
N ASN A 202 1.66 -7.31 1.49
CA ASN A 202 1.21 -8.51 0.81
C ASN A 202 0.79 -9.62 1.81
N ALA A 203 1.16 -9.50 3.07
CA ALA A 203 0.67 -10.38 4.13
C ALA A 203 -0.84 -10.07 4.40
N VAL A 204 -1.67 -11.07 4.52
CA VAL A 204 -1.40 -12.52 4.63
C VAL A 204 -1.71 -13.31 3.34
N HIS A 205 -1.72 -12.64 2.17
CA HIS A 205 -1.97 -13.24 0.87
C HIS A 205 -0.97 -14.38 0.55
N GLY A 206 -1.35 -15.34 -0.30
CA GLY A 206 -0.42 -16.34 -0.82
C GLY A 206 0.79 -15.74 -1.57
N PRO A 207 1.90 -16.49 -1.67
CA PRO A 207 2.16 -17.79 -1.08
C PRO A 207 2.22 -17.73 0.45
N LEU A 208 1.73 -18.74 1.15
CA LEU A 208 1.70 -18.77 2.62
C LEU A 208 3.11 -19.07 3.16
N GLN A 209 3.87 -18.03 3.35
CA GLN A 209 5.26 -18.08 3.81
C GLN A 209 5.43 -17.23 5.07
N ALA A 210 5.95 -17.82 6.13
CA ALA A 210 6.24 -17.14 7.39
C ALA A 210 7.61 -17.54 7.93
N LYS A 211 8.19 -16.69 8.77
CA LYS A 211 9.44 -17.03 9.46
C LYS A 211 9.18 -18.12 10.50
N GLU A 212 10.12 -19.06 10.67
CA GLU A 212 10.00 -20.18 11.62
C GLU A 212 9.76 -19.78 13.09
N ARG A 213 10.05 -18.52 13.46
CA ARG A 213 9.95 -18.04 14.86
C ARG A 213 8.63 -17.36 15.23
N ILE A 214 7.61 -17.45 14.38
CA ILE A 214 6.31 -16.79 14.61
C ILE A 214 5.24 -17.80 15.12
N TRP A 215 5.67 -19.04 15.41
CA TRP A 215 4.83 -20.09 16.00
C TRP A 215 4.94 -20.14 17.52
#